data_b6ed9f8026c6eedec1decf71131a77d5
#
_entry.id   b6ed9f8026c6eedec1decf71131a77d5
#
_cell.length_a   1.000
_cell.length_b   1.000
_cell.length_c   1.000
_cell.angle_alpha   90.00
_cell.angle_beta   90.00
_cell.angle_gamma   90.00
#
_symmetry.space_group_name_H-M   'P 1'
#
loop_
_entity.id
_entity.type
_entity.pdbx_description
1 polymer ?
#
loop_
_entity_poly.entity_id
_entity_poly.type
_entity_poly.pdbx_seq_one_letter_code
_entity_poly.pdbx_strand_id
1 'polypeptide(L)'
;VVSDCAKIKAAIELGMKEINCIRINNLSEDEVQTIRIAEIRAVELGKWDYQKLFDELSKIGEDFKLTGFDLDEILEQLPVEALDINGIDEIDVPELQEETFTKQQDIWLLGNHRLMCGDSTKLEDVKKLVNNEVIDLLVTDPPYNVDYQAANGQKIKNDNMNSENFYRFLLAFYKNAYEVMRAGAGFYIFHADSETKAFRGALTEAGFKISQCLIWVKNQFILSRQDYNWKHEPCLYGWKEGVKHFFIRNFTQDTIQEIYSKTESMSKKELQETLKNILEKYTTCL
;
A
#
# COMPACT_ATOMS: atom_id res chain seq x y z
N VAL A 1 -9.29 -2.29 -51.02
CA VAL A 1 -9.50 -1.56 -49.77
C VAL A 1 -8.20 -0.90 -49.37
N VAL A 2 -8.23 0.40 -49.17
CA VAL A 2 -7.05 1.18 -48.79
C VAL A 2 -6.87 1.18 -47.28
N SER A 3 -7.96 1.26 -46.53
CA SER A 3 -7.99 1.42 -45.09
C SER A 3 -9.06 0.49 -44.43
N ASP A 4 -8.98 0.29 -43.11
CA ASP A 4 -10.01 -0.43 -42.34
C ASP A 4 -10.31 -1.88 -42.79
N CYS A 5 -9.30 -2.61 -43.24
CA CYS A 5 -9.44 -4.02 -43.65
C CYS A 5 -10.03 -4.90 -42.49
N ALA A 6 -9.77 -4.57 -41.24
CA ALA A 6 -10.32 -5.27 -40.08
C ALA A 6 -11.85 -5.09 -39.95
N LYS A 7 -12.34 -3.87 -40.18
CA LYS A 7 -13.79 -3.59 -40.15
C LYS A 7 -14.54 -4.35 -41.24
N ILE A 8 -13.96 -4.49 -42.42
CA ILE A 8 -14.56 -5.29 -43.50
C ILE A 8 -14.61 -6.76 -43.13
N LYS A 9 -13.54 -7.32 -42.59
CA LYS A 9 -13.54 -8.72 -42.12
C LYS A 9 -14.61 -8.95 -41.05
N ALA A 10 -14.69 -8.06 -40.05
CA ALA A 10 -15.70 -8.14 -39.01
C ALA A 10 -17.14 -8.02 -39.58
N ALA A 11 -17.37 -7.12 -40.54
CA ALA A 11 -18.66 -6.99 -41.20
C ALA A 11 -19.06 -8.26 -41.96
N ILE A 12 -18.12 -8.93 -42.63
CA ILE A 12 -18.35 -10.22 -43.30
C ILE A 12 -18.70 -11.30 -42.30
N GLU A 13 -17.97 -11.39 -41.20
CA GLU A 13 -18.21 -12.38 -40.11
C GLU A 13 -19.57 -12.17 -39.44
N LEU A 14 -19.98 -10.91 -39.29
CA LEU A 14 -21.29 -10.54 -38.76
C LEU A 14 -22.43 -10.70 -39.76
N GLY A 15 -22.14 -11.11 -41.01
CA GLY A 15 -23.14 -11.33 -42.06
C GLY A 15 -23.77 -10.05 -42.59
N MET A 16 -23.12 -8.89 -42.44
CA MET A 16 -23.60 -7.61 -42.95
C MET A 16 -23.61 -7.61 -44.49
N LYS A 17 -24.70 -7.17 -45.10
CA LYS A 17 -24.85 -7.13 -46.55
C LYS A 17 -24.23 -5.87 -47.15
N GLU A 18 -24.16 -4.81 -46.38
CA GLU A 18 -23.70 -3.51 -46.86
C GLU A 18 -22.84 -2.84 -45.75
N ILE A 19 -21.86 -2.07 -46.16
CA ILE A 19 -21.03 -1.24 -45.28
C ILE A 19 -20.77 0.11 -45.94
N ASN A 20 -20.89 1.18 -45.17
CA ASN A 20 -20.58 2.51 -45.62
C ASN A 20 -19.11 2.65 -45.93
N CYS A 21 -18.75 3.18 -47.11
CA CYS A 21 -17.38 3.42 -47.50
C CYS A 21 -17.23 4.75 -48.27
N ILE A 22 -16.03 5.31 -48.18
CA ILE A 22 -15.61 6.44 -49.01
C ILE A 22 -14.83 5.87 -50.20
N ARG A 23 -15.25 6.15 -51.43
CA ARG A 23 -14.54 5.73 -52.62
C ARG A 23 -13.59 6.82 -53.06
N ILE A 24 -12.32 6.48 -53.16
CA ILE A 24 -11.28 7.35 -53.72
C ILE A 24 -10.90 6.80 -55.10
N ASN A 25 -10.97 7.66 -56.13
CA ASN A 25 -10.65 7.29 -57.50
C ASN A 25 -9.27 7.81 -57.88
N ASN A 26 -8.64 7.15 -58.87
CA ASN A 26 -7.39 7.59 -59.50
C ASN A 26 -6.12 7.55 -58.61
N LEU A 27 -6.04 6.63 -57.66
CA LEU A 27 -4.80 6.35 -56.92
C LEU A 27 -3.96 5.30 -57.67
N SER A 28 -2.68 5.54 -57.75
CA SER A 28 -1.68 4.53 -58.13
C SER A 28 -1.47 3.49 -57.03
N GLU A 29 -0.86 2.35 -57.34
CA GLU A 29 -0.55 1.31 -56.34
C GLU A 29 0.37 1.84 -55.23
N ASP A 30 1.33 2.68 -55.58
CA ASP A 30 2.27 3.29 -54.61
C ASP A 30 1.57 4.27 -53.67
N GLU A 31 0.61 5.06 -54.18
CA GLU A 31 -0.20 5.96 -53.34
C GLU A 31 -1.08 5.18 -52.40
N VAL A 32 -1.66 4.06 -52.86
CA VAL A 32 -2.46 3.16 -51.97
C VAL A 32 -1.58 2.57 -50.86
N GLN A 33 -0.36 2.12 -51.15
CA GLN A 33 0.57 1.63 -50.16
C GLN A 33 1.00 2.73 -49.18
N THR A 34 1.29 3.91 -49.69
CA THR A 34 1.68 5.07 -48.88
C THR A 34 0.58 5.44 -47.90
N ILE A 35 -0.69 5.49 -48.34
CA ILE A 35 -1.83 5.80 -47.45
C ILE A 35 -1.96 4.74 -46.38
N ARG A 36 -1.85 3.44 -46.70
CA ARG A 36 -1.93 2.35 -45.71
C ARG A 36 -0.84 2.46 -44.64
N ILE A 37 0.39 2.72 -45.03
CA ILE A 37 1.51 2.86 -44.09
C ILE A 37 1.35 4.10 -43.23
N ALA A 38 0.96 5.23 -43.86
CA ALA A 38 0.74 6.49 -43.13
C ALA A 38 -0.40 6.41 -42.11
N GLU A 39 -1.48 5.70 -42.41
CA GLU A 39 -2.60 5.51 -41.52
C GLU A 39 -2.19 4.68 -40.30
N ILE A 40 -1.49 3.55 -40.50
CA ILE A 40 -0.95 2.74 -39.37
C ILE A 40 0.01 3.58 -38.53
N ARG A 41 0.90 4.32 -39.19
CA ARG A 41 1.89 5.16 -38.52
C ARG A 41 1.24 6.31 -37.72
N ALA A 42 0.16 6.89 -38.23
CA ALA A 42 -0.59 7.92 -37.50
C ALA A 42 -1.21 7.39 -36.21
N VAL A 43 -1.72 6.17 -36.21
CA VAL A 43 -2.21 5.49 -35.01
C VAL A 43 -1.08 5.21 -34.03
N GLU A 44 0.08 4.71 -34.51
CA GLU A 44 1.25 4.45 -33.65
C GLU A 44 1.86 5.72 -33.03
N LEU A 45 1.77 6.86 -33.71
CA LEU A 45 2.26 8.15 -33.20
C LEU A 45 1.27 8.81 -32.26
N GLY A 46 0.01 8.38 -32.29
CA GLY A 46 -1.02 8.81 -31.35
C GLY A 46 -0.65 8.33 -29.95
N LYS A 47 -0.77 9.22 -28.98
CA LYS A 47 -0.72 8.85 -27.57
C LYS A 47 -2.11 9.01 -26.99
N TRP A 48 -2.56 8.00 -26.27
CA TRP A 48 -3.80 8.09 -25.53
C TRP A 48 -3.66 9.07 -24.37
N ASP A 49 -4.61 9.94 -24.22
CA ASP A 49 -4.86 10.66 -22.97
C ASP A 49 -5.66 9.69 -22.09
N TYR A 50 -4.95 8.89 -21.31
CA TYR A 50 -5.57 7.80 -20.53
C TYR A 50 -6.59 8.33 -19.51
N GLN A 51 -6.42 9.55 -18.97
CA GLN A 51 -7.40 10.16 -18.09
C GLN A 51 -8.72 10.40 -18.81
N LYS A 52 -8.68 11.05 -19.98
CA LYS A 52 -9.90 11.28 -20.78
C LYS A 52 -10.51 9.98 -21.27
N LEU A 53 -9.66 9.02 -21.65
CA LEU A 53 -10.14 7.70 -22.06
C LEU A 53 -10.88 7.00 -20.92
N PHE A 54 -10.33 7.02 -19.72
CA PHE A 54 -10.98 6.46 -18.52
C PHE A 54 -12.32 7.15 -18.21
N ASP A 55 -12.34 8.50 -18.28
CA ASP A 55 -13.56 9.29 -18.06
C ASP A 55 -14.67 8.98 -19.07
N GLU A 56 -14.31 8.73 -20.33
CA GLU A 56 -15.28 8.35 -21.36
C GLU A 56 -15.76 6.91 -21.20
N LEU A 57 -14.86 5.96 -20.90
CA LEU A 57 -15.22 4.56 -20.70
C LEU A 57 -16.07 4.37 -19.46
N SER A 58 -15.84 5.15 -18.40
CA SER A 58 -16.65 5.13 -17.18
C SER A 58 -18.11 5.51 -17.42
N LYS A 59 -18.40 6.30 -18.47
CA LYS A 59 -19.78 6.69 -18.86
C LYS A 59 -20.52 5.57 -19.60
N ILE A 60 -19.79 4.64 -20.23
CA ILE A 60 -20.37 3.59 -21.09
C ILE A 60 -20.85 2.39 -20.26
N GLY A 61 -20.39 2.21 -19.03
CA GLY A 61 -20.79 1.12 -18.14
C GLY A 61 -20.33 -0.25 -18.63
N GLU A 62 -21.22 -1.27 -18.60
CA GLU A 62 -20.86 -2.65 -18.97
C GLU A 62 -20.50 -2.85 -20.45
N ASP A 63 -20.94 -1.95 -21.33
CA ASP A 63 -20.65 -2.01 -22.77
C ASP A 63 -19.19 -1.64 -23.12
N PHE A 64 -18.43 -1.16 -22.15
CA PHE A 64 -17.00 -0.87 -22.26
C PHE A 64 -16.21 -2.04 -22.86
N LYS A 65 -16.60 -3.30 -22.59
CA LYS A 65 -15.94 -4.51 -23.14
C LYS A 65 -15.95 -4.57 -24.66
N LEU A 66 -16.87 -3.88 -25.30
CA LEU A 66 -16.97 -3.81 -26.77
C LEU A 66 -15.96 -2.83 -27.39
N THR A 67 -15.34 -1.99 -26.60
CA THR A 67 -14.34 -1.01 -27.08
C THR A 67 -12.99 -1.64 -27.42
N GLY A 68 -12.72 -2.86 -26.93
CA GLY A 68 -11.46 -3.55 -27.08
C GLY A 68 -10.36 -3.11 -26.13
N PHE A 69 -10.63 -2.14 -25.24
CA PHE A 69 -9.72 -1.77 -24.17
C PHE A 69 -9.86 -2.70 -22.99
N ASP A 70 -8.76 -3.01 -22.32
CA ASP A 70 -8.76 -3.64 -21.02
C ASP A 70 -8.67 -2.54 -19.94
N LEU A 71 -9.52 -2.64 -18.92
CA LEU A 71 -9.55 -1.66 -17.85
C LEU A 71 -8.22 -1.62 -17.08
N ASP A 72 -7.60 -2.79 -16.91
CA ASP A 72 -6.35 -2.90 -16.20
C ASP A 72 -5.22 -2.20 -16.97
N GLU A 73 -5.19 -2.34 -18.32
CA GLU A 73 -4.24 -1.65 -19.19
C GLU A 73 -4.38 -0.11 -19.08
N ILE A 74 -5.61 0.38 -18.95
CA ILE A 74 -5.87 1.81 -18.80
C ILE A 74 -5.46 2.30 -17.41
N LEU A 75 -5.80 1.55 -16.36
CA LEU A 75 -5.47 1.91 -14.98
C LEU A 75 -3.96 1.94 -14.75
N GLU A 76 -3.18 1.07 -15.41
CA GLU A 76 -1.72 1.09 -15.37
C GLU A 76 -1.10 2.37 -15.95
N GLN A 77 -1.78 3.01 -16.90
CA GLN A 77 -1.30 4.20 -17.58
C GLN A 77 -1.80 5.50 -16.95
N LEU A 78 -2.75 5.41 -16.02
CA LEU A 78 -3.20 6.58 -15.28
C LEU A 78 -2.13 7.01 -14.26
N PRO A 79 -1.84 8.31 -14.15
CA PRO A 79 -1.04 8.80 -13.04
C PRO A 79 -1.72 8.40 -11.72
N VAL A 80 -0.93 8.01 -10.73
CA VAL A 80 -1.44 7.55 -9.41
C VAL A 80 -2.35 8.62 -8.77
N GLU A 81 -2.09 9.90 -9.08
CA GLU A 81 -2.90 11.05 -8.67
C GLU A 81 -4.28 11.11 -9.35
N ALA A 82 -4.46 10.42 -10.47
CA ALA A 82 -5.71 10.38 -11.22
C ALA A 82 -6.63 9.22 -10.81
N LEU A 83 -6.08 8.21 -10.19
CA LEU A 83 -6.84 7.26 -9.41
C LEU A 83 -7.18 8.00 -8.12
N ASP A 84 -8.39 8.53 -8.03
CA ASP A 84 -8.89 9.20 -6.82
C ASP A 84 -9.00 8.19 -5.65
N ILE A 85 -7.85 7.63 -5.28
CA ILE A 85 -7.65 6.92 -4.02
C ILE A 85 -7.76 7.92 -2.86
N ASN A 86 -7.62 9.21 -3.16
CA ASN A 86 -7.78 10.32 -2.23
C ASN A 86 -9.25 10.53 -1.80
N GLY A 87 -10.22 9.99 -2.50
CA GLY A 87 -11.61 9.95 -2.03
C GLY A 87 -11.82 9.13 -0.75
N ILE A 88 -10.79 8.38 -0.32
CA ILE A 88 -10.78 7.65 0.96
C ILE A 88 -9.88 8.39 1.99
N ASP A 89 -8.95 9.24 1.56
CA ASP A 89 -7.96 9.89 2.43
C ASP A 89 -8.27 11.34 2.79
N GLU A 90 -9.21 12.00 2.13
CA GLU A 90 -9.78 13.25 2.63
C GLU A 90 -11.05 12.96 3.47
N ILE A 91 -10.93 12.10 4.45
CA ILE A 91 -11.68 12.34 5.67
C ILE A 91 -11.12 13.67 6.18
N ASP A 92 -11.93 14.72 6.09
CA ASP A 92 -11.66 16.00 6.76
C ASP A 92 -11.16 15.66 8.16
N VAL A 93 -9.84 15.77 8.35
CA VAL A 93 -9.29 15.60 9.69
C VAL A 93 -9.83 16.76 10.49
N PRO A 94 -10.79 16.52 11.41
CA PRO A 94 -11.41 17.61 12.13
C PRO A 94 -10.33 18.40 12.84
N GLU A 95 -10.45 19.71 12.84
CA GLU A 95 -9.55 20.58 13.59
C GLU A 95 -9.46 20.07 15.03
N LEU A 96 -8.24 20.04 15.56
CA LEU A 96 -8.01 19.64 16.94
C LEU A 96 -8.82 20.55 17.86
N GLN A 97 -9.77 19.95 18.57
CA GLN A 97 -10.54 20.69 19.55
C GLN A 97 -9.61 21.16 20.68
N GLU A 98 -9.78 22.40 21.14
CA GLU A 98 -8.99 22.96 22.24
C GLU A 98 -9.15 22.13 23.53
N GLU A 99 -10.33 21.53 23.74
CA GLU A 99 -10.59 20.60 24.83
C GLU A 99 -10.71 19.18 24.31
N THR A 100 -9.83 18.29 24.77
CA THR A 100 -9.87 16.86 24.41
C THR A 100 -10.85 16.10 25.32
N PHE A 101 -11.73 15.28 24.72
CA PHE A 101 -12.60 14.36 25.49
C PHE A 101 -11.82 13.23 26.14
N THR A 102 -10.78 12.74 25.45
CA THR A 102 -10.00 11.58 25.87
C THR A 102 -9.02 11.99 26.98
N LYS A 103 -9.10 11.28 28.09
CA LYS A 103 -8.18 11.42 29.21
C LYS A 103 -7.17 10.29 29.23
N GLN A 104 -6.07 10.50 29.93
CA GLN A 104 -5.10 9.44 30.14
C GLN A 104 -5.77 8.23 30.82
N GLN A 105 -5.48 7.03 30.32
CA GLN A 105 -6.06 5.75 30.72
C GLN A 105 -7.51 5.50 30.28
N ASP A 106 -8.12 6.35 29.49
CA ASP A 106 -9.40 6.05 28.84
C ASP A 106 -9.22 4.94 27.81
N ILE A 107 -10.23 4.06 27.74
CA ILE A 107 -10.32 3.00 26.74
C ILE A 107 -11.59 3.20 25.93
N TRP A 108 -11.40 3.32 24.62
CA TRP A 108 -12.46 3.38 23.63
C TRP A 108 -12.73 2.00 23.05
N LEU A 109 -13.99 1.61 22.95
CA LEU A 109 -14.42 0.37 22.31
C LEU A 109 -14.91 0.70 20.90
N LEU A 110 -14.25 0.14 19.90
CA LEU A 110 -14.56 0.32 18.48
C LEU A 110 -14.97 -1.04 17.91
N GLY A 111 -16.23 -1.42 18.11
CA GLY A 111 -16.68 -2.78 17.87
C GLY A 111 -15.93 -3.77 18.79
N ASN A 112 -15.18 -4.69 18.20
CA ASN A 112 -14.34 -5.64 18.93
C ASN A 112 -12.93 -5.12 19.27
N HIS A 113 -12.59 -3.91 18.82
CA HIS A 113 -11.28 -3.33 19.02
C HIS A 113 -11.24 -2.45 20.25
N ARG A 114 -10.08 -2.32 20.86
CA ARG A 114 -9.84 -1.49 22.04
C ARG A 114 -8.72 -0.51 21.72
N LEU A 115 -8.98 0.77 21.96
CA LEU A 115 -8.00 1.85 21.81
C LEU A 115 -7.81 2.52 23.17
N MET A 116 -6.58 2.70 23.61
CA MET A 116 -6.27 3.31 24.89
C MET A 116 -5.34 4.51 24.73
N CYS A 117 -5.68 5.59 25.39
CA CYS A 117 -4.76 6.69 25.67
C CYS A 117 -3.92 6.34 26.90
N GLY A 118 -2.77 5.69 26.71
CA GLY A 118 -1.95 5.17 27.81
C GLY A 118 -0.46 5.24 27.53
N ASP A 119 0.33 4.68 28.44
CA ASP A 119 1.77 4.62 28.39
C ASP A 119 2.21 3.16 28.25
N SER A 120 2.66 2.77 27.07
CA SER A 120 3.09 1.39 26.77
C SER A 120 4.32 0.93 27.57
N THR A 121 5.04 1.85 28.21
CA THR A 121 6.14 1.51 29.14
C THR A 121 5.63 1.10 30.51
N LYS A 122 4.34 1.25 30.79
CA LYS A 122 3.69 0.83 32.05
C LYS A 122 2.92 -0.46 31.84
N LEU A 123 3.29 -1.48 32.57
CA LEU A 123 2.67 -2.81 32.45
C LEU A 123 1.17 -2.78 32.78
N GLU A 124 0.78 -1.95 33.74
CA GLU A 124 -0.64 -1.80 34.13
C GLU A 124 -1.50 -1.28 32.98
N ASP A 125 -1.00 -0.29 32.22
CA ASP A 125 -1.71 0.26 31.07
C ASP A 125 -1.85 -0.80 29.98
N VAL A 126 -0.77 -1.54 29.70
CA VAL A 126 -0.78 -2.63 28.71
C VAL A 126 -1.77 -3.74 29.13
N LYS A 127 -1.73 -4.19 30.38
CA LYS A 127 -2.68 -5.19 30.91
C LYS A 127 -4.14 -4.71 30.86
N LYS A 128 -4.36 -3.44 31.17
CA LYS A 128 -5.70 -2.83 31.09
C LYS A 128 -6.22 -2.80 29.66
N LEU A 129 -5.34 -2.47 28.68
CA LEU A 129 -5.69 -2.45 27.25
C LEU A 129 -6.08 -3.84 26.77
N VAL A 130 -5.24 -4.85 27.01
CA VAL A 130 -5.45 -6.22 26.52
C VAL A 130 -6.56 -6.97 27.24
N ASN A 131 -7.02 -6.48 28.40
CA ASN A 131 -8.17 -7.01 29.15
C ASN A 131 -8.12 -8.53 29.39
N ASN A 132 -6.97 -9.02 29.84
CA ASN A 132 -6.67 -10.44 30.05
C ASN A 132 -6.64 -11.33 28.80
N GLU A 133 -6.81 -10.75 27.61
CA GLU A 133 -6.57 -11.47 26.36
C GLU A 133 -5.08 -11.72 26.17
N VAL A 134 -4.77 -12.79 25.48
CA VAL A 134 -3.38 -13.16 25.15
C VAL A 134 -3.07 -12.73 23.73
N ILE A 135 -1.99 -12.01 23.53
CA ILE A 135 -1.66 -11.38 22.27
C ILE A 135 -0.94 -12.37 21.34
N ASP A 136 -1.46 -12.47 20.12
CA ASP A 136 -0.95 -13.35 19.06
C ASP A 136 0.10 -12.69 18.17
N LEU A 137 0.07 -11.37 18.04
CA LEU A 137 0.93 -10.60 17.15
C LEU A 137 1.16 -9.20 17.69
N LEU A 138 2.40 -8.73 17.63
CA LEU A 138 2.79 -7.35 17.86
C LEU A 138 3.18 -6.69 16.54
N VAL A 139 2.50 -5.62 16.15
CA VAL A 139 2.92 -4.73 15.06
C VAL A 139 3.06 -3.33 15.62
N THR A 140 4.22 -2.71 15.47
CA THR A 140 4.47 -1.40 16.06
C THR A 140 5.46 -0.58 15.27
N ASP A 141 5.24 0.73 15.31
CA ASP A 141 6.08 1.78 14.76
C ASP A 141 6.37 2.80 15.88
N PRO A 142 7.32 2.48 16.78
CA PRO A 142 7.63 3.34 17.92
C PRO A 142 8.43 4.57 17.47
N PRO A 143 8.57 5.63 18.29
CA PRO A 143 9.48 6.72 18.01
C PRO A 143 10.89 6.23 17.66
N TYR A 144 11.51 6.84 16.63
CA TYR A 144 12.81 6.38 16.09
C TYR A 144 14.02 7.07 16.70
N ASN A 145 13.79 8.06 17.57
CA ASN A 145 14.84 8.90 18.18
C ASN A 145 15.67 9.69 17.17
N VAL A 146 15.02 10.22 16.14
CA VAL A 146 15.64 10.96 15.04
C VAL A 146 15.33 12.48 15.09
N ASP A 147 14.70 12.95 16.17
CA ASP A 147 14.25 14.35 16.37
C ASP A 147 13.41 14.86 15.19
N TYR A 148 12.47 14.03 14.73
CA TYR A 148 11.61 14.38 13.60
C TYR A 148 10.77 15.60 13.92
N GLN A 149 10.76 16.56 12.99
CA GLN A 149 9.91 17.72 13.03
C GLN A 149 9.15 17.84 11.70
N ALA A 150 7.84 17.82 11.77
CA ALA A 150 6.98 18.02 10.62
C ALA A 150 7.05 19.46 10.12
N ALA A 151 6.66 19.69 8.85
CA ALA A 151 6.67 21.02 8.23
C ALA A 151 5.81 22.05 8.98
N ASN A 152 4.75 21.60 9.65
CA ASN A 152 3.88 22.42 10.51
C ASN A 152 4.44 22.66 11.93
N GLY A 153 5.68 22.22 12.21
CA GLY A 153 6.35 22.39 13.50
C GLY A 153 6.01 21.33 14.56
N GLN A 154 5.13 20.40 14.28
CA GLN A 154 4.80 19.31 15.21
C GLN A 154 5.97 18.35 15.37
N LYS A 155 6.16 17.87 16.60
CA LYS A 155 7.21 16.91 16.96
C LYS A 155 6.59 15.63 17.52
N ILE A 156 7.26 14.52 17.24
CA ILE A 156 6.89 13.22 17.85
C ILE A 156 7.40 13.23 19.30
N LYS A 157 6.51 12.85 20.22
CA LYS A 157 6.88 12.70 21.62
C LYS A 157 7.88 11.54 21.78
N ASN A 158 8.92 11.74 22.60
CA ASN A 158 9.97 10.74 22.86
C ASN A 158 10.89 10.43 21.68
N ASP A 159 10.93 11.30 20.68
CA ASP A 159 11.77 11.12 19.48
C ASP A 159 13.13 11.88 19.55
N ASN A 160 13.44 12.46 20.72
CA ASN A 160 14.69 13.17 21.00
C ASN A 160 15.17 12.83 22.41
N MET A 161 15.64 11.62 22.60
CA MET A 161 16.20 11.13 23.85
C MET A 161 17.70 10.90 23.70
N ASN A 162 18.45 10.98 24.82
CA ASN A 162 19.79 10.42 24.81
C ASN A 162 19.72 8.89 24.64
N SER A 163 20.78 8.28 24.12
CA SER A 163 20.83 6.87 23.76
C SER A 163 20.49 5.92 24.91
N GLU A 164 20.87 6.24 26.14
CA GLU A 164 20.59 5.41 27.31
C GLU A 164 19.11 5.44 27.69
N ASN A 165 18.50 6.61 27.70
CA ASN A 165 17.07 6.77 27.99
C ASN A 165 16.22 6.15 26.91
N PHE A 166 16.61 6.30 25.64
CA PHE A 166 15.92 5.68 24.53
C PHE A 166 15.97 4.15 24.61
N TYR A 167 17.13 3.59 24.90
CA TYR A 167 17.25 2.15 25.12
C TYR A 167 16.34 1.65 26.25
N ARG A 168 16.31 2.35 27.39
CA ARG A 168 15.44 2.01 28.52
C ARG A 168 13.95 2.12 28.18
N PHE A 169 13.58 3.12 27.39
CA PHE A 169 12.23 3.29 26.89
C PHE A 169 11.80 2.09 26.04
N LEU A 170 12.59 1.71 25.05
CA LEU A 170 12.33 0.54 24.21
C LEU A 170 12.27 -0.76 25.05
N LEU A 171 13.22 -0.95 25.95
CA LEU A 171 13.27 -2.14 26.81
C LEU A 171 12.04 -2.27 27.70
N ALA A 172 11.60 -1.18 28.31
CA ALA A 172 10.37 -1.19 29.13
C ALA A 172 9.14 -1.59 28.32
N PHE A 173 8.97 -1.00 27.13
CA PHE A 173 7.90 -1.35 26.23
C PHE A 173 7.97 -2.82 25.79
N TYR A 174 9.13 -3.31 25.36
CA TYR A 174 9.28 -4.67 24.89
C TYR A 174 9.07 -5.72 26.00
N LYS A 175 9.52 -5.44 27.24
CA LYS A 175 9.23 -6.30 28.40
C LYS A 175 7.74 -6.41 28.66
N ASN A 176 7.00 -5.31 28.58
CA ASN A 176 5.55 -5.29 28.75
C ASN A 176 4.83 -6.05 27.63
N ALA A 177 5.26 -5.87 26.37
CA ALA A 177 4.73 -6.62 25.25
C ALA A 177 5.02 -8.12 25.39
N TYR A 178 6.25 -8.48 25.79
CA TYR A 178 6.63 -9.87 26.04
C TYR A 178 5.74 -10.54 27.09
N GLU A 179 5.40 -9.83 28.15
CA GLU A 179 4.57 -10.35 29.26
C GLU A 179 3.17 -10.76 28.75
N VAL A 180 2.53 -9.97 27.89
CA VAL A 180 1.15 -10.21 27.44
C VAL A 180 1.06 -11.07 26.17
N MET A 181 2.16 -11.29 25.46
CA MET A 181 2.19 -12.13 24.28
C MET A 181 2.32 -13.62 24.64
N ARG A 182 1.62 -14.49 23.90
CA ARG A 182 1.81 -15.95 24.06
C ARG A 182 3.16 -16.41 23.50
N ALA A 183 3.62 -17.56 23.94
CA ALA A 183 4.74 -18.23 23.30
C ALA A 183 4.43 -18.50 21.82
N GLY A 184 5.40 -18.31 20.93
CA GLY A 184 5.25 -18.43 19.48
C GLY A 184 4.57 -17.24 18.80
N ALA A 185 4.11 -16.22 19.53
CA ALA A 185 3.57 -15.00 18.96
C ALA A 185 4.64 -14.22 18.21
N GLY A 186 4.31 -13.78 16.99
CA GLY A 186 5.20 -13.03 16.11
C GLY A 186 5.24 -11.53 16.45
N PHE A 187 6.27 -10.86 15.95
CA PHE A 187 6.30 -9.39 15.96
C PHE A 187 6.84 -8.82 14.65
N TYR A 188 6.40 -7.59 14.34
CA TYR A 188 6.92 -6.72 13.29
C TYR A 188 7.16 -5.35 13.90
N ILE A 189 8.40 -4.88 13.87
CA ILE A 189 8.82 -3.64 14.53
C ILE A 189 9.61 -2.80 13.54
N PHE A 190 9.02 -1.69 13.11
CA PHE A 190 9.68 -0.70 12.28
C PHE A 190 10.68 0.10 13.09
N HIS A 191 11.78 0.53 12.47
CA HIS A 191 12.81 1.31 13.15
C HIS A 191 13.69 2.09 12.15
N ALA A 192 14.35 3.15 12.64
CA ALA A 192 15.39 3.79 11.87
C ALA A 192 16.67 2.94 11.86
N ASP A 193 17.36 2.88 10.73
CA ASP A 193 18.63 2.17 10.60
C ASP A 193 19.71 2.74 11.54
N SER A 194 19.73 4.06 11.76
CA SER A 194 20.65 4.74 12.69
C SER A 194 20.56 4.23 14.14
N GLU A 195 19.37 3.76 14.56
CA GLU A 195 19.10 3.28 15.92
C GLU A 195 19.01 1.75 16.03
N THR A 196 19.39 1.04 14.97
CA THR A 196 19.35 -0.44 14.89
C THR A 196 19.94 -1.12 16.14
N LYS A 197 21.02 -0.59 16.71
CA LYS A 197 21.66 -1.15 17.90
C LYS A 197 20.75 -1.10 19.12
N ALA A 198 20.06 0.01 19.35
CA ALA A 198 19.15 0.18 20.48
C ALA A 198 17.91 -0.75 20.33
N PHE A 199 17.32 -0.79 19.16
CA PHE A 199 16.17 -1.65 18.87
C PHE A 199 16.48 -3.13 19.05
N ARG A 200 17.53 -3.63 18.41
CA ARG A 200 17.92 -5.05 18.50
C ARG A 200 18.35 -5.44 19.91
N GLY A 201 19.12 -4.58 20.56
CA GLY A 201 19.59 -4.82 21.93
C GLY A 201 18.44 -4.94 22.92
N ALA A 202 17.53 -3.97 22.92
CA ALA A 202 16.36 -3.95 23.81
C ALA A 202 15.41 -5.14 23.57
N LEU A 203 15.17 -5.52 22.30
CA LEU A 203 14.37 -6.72 21.96
C LEU A 203 15.01 -8.00 22.49
N THR A 204 16.30 -8.17 22.29
CA THR A 204 17.01 -9.35 22.75
C THR A 204 17.02 -9.42 24.27
N GLU A 205 17.27 -8.30 24.97
CA GLU A 205 17.25 -8.23 26.44
C GLU A 205 15.83 -8.47 27.00
N ALA A 206 14.78 -8.09 26.29
CA ALA A 206 13.40 -8.39 26.66
C ALA A 206 13.04 -9.87 26.48
N GLY A 207 13.86 -10.67 25.82
CA GLY A 207 13.68 -12.11 25.65
C GLY A 207 13.13 -12.52 24.27
N PHE A 208 12.95 -11.61 23.35
CA PHE A 208 12.49 -11.91 22.00
C PHE A 208 13.60 -12.51 21.12
N LYS A 209 13.21 -13.41 20.25
CA LYS A 209 14.06 -13.92 19.19
C LYS A 209 13.88 -13.12 17.92
N ILE A 210 14.90 -12.39 17.51
CA ILE A 210 14.94 -11.72 16.22
C ILE A 210 15.35 -12.77 15.16
N SER A 211 14.53 -12.91 14.11
CA SER A 211 14.76 -13.85 13.02
C SER A 211 15.33 -13.16 11.78
N GLN A 212 14.66 -12.14 11.30
CA GLN A 212 14.98 -11.46 10.05
C GLN A 212 14.77 -9.96 10.18
N CYS A 213 15.39 -9.22 9.28
CA CYS A 213 15.06 -7.83 9.01
C CYS A 213 14.41 -7.76 7.64
N LEU A 214 13.19 -7.29 7.59
CA LEU A 214 12.47 -7.02 6.36
C LEU A 214 12.77 -5.57 5.96
N ILE A 215 12.77 -5.31 4.68
CA ILE A 215 13.00 -3.98 4.11
C ILE A 215 11.72 -3.54 3.41
N TRP A 216 11.04 -2.56 3.98
CA TRP A 216 9.92 -1.92 3.30
C TRP A 216 10.44 -0.87 2.34
N VAL A 217 10.29 -1.11 1.04
CA VAL A 217 10.68 -0.17 0.00
C VAL A 217 9.55 0.81 -0.22
N LYS A 218 9.85 2.10 -0.08
CA LYS A 218 8.91 3.19 -0.34
C LYS A 218 8.80 3.45 -1.84
N ASN A 219 7.65 3.93 -2.29
CA ASN A 219 7.45 4.35 -3.68
C ASN A 219 8.40 5.49 -4.08
N GLN A 220 8.67 6.43 -3.16
CA GLN A 220 9.56 7.56 -3.37
C GLN A 220 10.61 7.63 -2.26
N PHE A 221 11.78 8.18 -2.58
CA PHE A 221 12.78 8.49 -1.57
C PHE A 221 12.46 9.80 -0.86
N ILE A 222 12.92 9.94 0.37
CA ILE A 222 12.83 11.17 1.14
C ILE A 222 14.11 11.98 0.91
N LEU A 223 13.97 13.21 0.38
CA LEU A 223 15.08 14.13 0.25
C LEU A 223 15.68 14.42 1.63
N SER A 224 16.96 14.14 1.78
CA SER A 224 17.71 14.39 3.00
C SER A 224 19.02 15.11 2.70
N ARG A 225 19.70 15.62 3.74
CA ARG A 225 21.04 16.23 3.62
C ARG A 225 22.17 15.19 3.70
N GLN A 226 21.85 13.91 3.50
CA GLN A 226 22.80 12.81 3.51
C GLN A 226 23.27 12.51 2.09
N ASP A 227 24.36 11.74 1.95
CA ASP A 227 24.93 11.36 0.65
C ASP A 227 23.95 10.52 -0.17
N TYR A 228 23.15 9.66 0.50
CA TYR A 228 22.12 8.84 -0.12
C TYR A 228 20.76 9.15 0.49
N ASN A 229 19.76 9.27 -0.35
CA ASN A 229 18.37 9.48 0.07
C ASN A 229 17.73 8.15 0.52
N TRP A 230 17.05 8.17 1.65
CA TRP A 230 16.36 7.00 2.17
C TRP A 230 15.13 6.65 1.34
N LYS A 231 15.10 5.43 0.80
CA LYS A 231 13.96 4.87 0.07
C LYS A 231 13.38 3.62 0.72
N HIS A 232 13.80 3.30 1.92
CA HIS A 232 13.31 2.13 2.64
C HIS A 232 13.24 2.38 4.14
N GLU A 233 12.49 1.52 4.81
CA GLU A 233 12.52 1.39 6.26
C GLU A 233 12.73 -0.08 6.64
N PRO A 234 13.63 -0.36 7.60
CA PRO A 234 13.81 -1.69 8.11
C PRO A 234 12.72 -2.05 9.11
N CYS A 235 12.29 -3.32 9.08
CA CYS A 235 11.31 -3.88 9.99
C CYS A 235 11.84 -5.18 10.59
N LEU A 236 12.04 -5.22 11.89
CA LEU A 236 12.48 -6.43 12.59
C LEU A 236 11.32 -7.41 12.70
N TYR A 237 11.56 -8.64 12.27
CA TYR A 237 10.67 -9.77 12.41
C TYR A 237 11.26 -10.83 13.33
N GLY A 238 10.40 -11.40 14.15
CA GLY A 238 10.76 -12.49 15.05
C GLY A 238 9.57 -12.94 15.89
N TRP A 239 9.83 -13.57 17.02
CA TRP A 239 8.77 -14.11 17.89
C TRP A 239 9.22 -14.28 19.34
N LYS A 240 8.25 -14.47 20.25
CA LYS A 240 8.48 -14.94 21.60
C LYS A 240 8.76 -16.43 21.60
N GLU A 241 9.92 -16.85 22.10
CA GLU A 241 10.28 -18.28 22.16
C GLU A 241 9.39 -19.07 23.13
N GLY A 242 9.50 -20.38 23.10
CA GLY A 242 8.81 -21.32 24.00
C GLY A 242 8.01 -22.40 23.28
N VAL A 243 7.41 -22.08 22.13
CA VAL A 243 6.77 -23.04 21.23
C VAL A 243 7.06 -22.67 19.79
N LYS A 244 6.68 -23.56 18.84
CA LYS A 244 6.79 -23.27 17.42
C LYS A 244 5.95 -22.03 17.08
N HIS A 245 6.60 -21.04 16.45
CA HIS A 245 5.89 -19.85 15.97
C HIS A 245 4.94 -20.19 14.83
N PHE A 246 3.84 -19.46 14.77
CA PHE A 246 2.90 -19.56 13.66
C PHE A 246 3.39 -18.69 12.49
N PHE A 247 3.51 -19.30 11.32
CA PHE A 247 3.82 -18.61 10.07
C PHE A 247 3.17 -19.35 8.91
N ILE A 248 2.38 -18.62 8.13
CA ILE A 248 1.81 -19.16 6.90
C ILE A 248 2.93 -19.18 5.86
N ARG A 249 3.43 -20.38 5.57
CA ARG A 249 4.50 -20.53 4.59
C ARG A 249 3.99 -20.21 3.18
N ASN A 250 4.52 -19.14 2.64
CA ASN A 250 4.43 -18.82 1.24
C ASN A 250 5.86 -18.65 0.72
N PHE A 251 6.32 -19.61 -0.09
CA PHE A 251 7.70 -19.63 -0.60
C PHE A 251 8.01 -18.53 -1.61
N THR A 252 7.02 -17.70 -1.97
CA THR A 252 7.18 -16.54 -2.85
C THR A 252 7.49 -15.25 -2.10
N GLN A 253 7.44 -15.25 -0.76
CA GLN A 253 7.74 -14.07 0.06
C GLN A 253 9.22 -14.02 0.40
N ASP A 254 9.81 -12.86 0.24
CA ASP A 254 11.20 -12.54 0.57
C ASP A 254 11.28 -11.42 1.61
N THR A 255 12.49 -10.96 1.89
CA THR A 255 12.73 -9.89 2.87
C THR A 255 12.55 -8.48 2.30
N ILE A 256 12.38 -8.33 1.00
CA ILE A 256 12.11 -7.05 0.35
C ILE A 256 10.60 -6.92 0.17
N GLN A 257 10.01 -5.94 0.82
CA GLN A 257 8.57 -5.69 0.78
C GLN A 257 8.29 -4.45 -0.08
N GLU A 258 7.91 -4.69 -1.32
CA GLU A 258 7.50 -3.67 -2.29
C GLU A 258 5.98 -3.73 -2.44
N ILE A 259 5.26 -2.76 -1.90
CA ILE A 259 3.79 -2.79 -1.88
C ILE A 259 3.24 -2.61 -3.31
N TYR A 260 3.93 -1.81 -4.13
CA TYR A 260 3.45 -1.45 -5.47
C TYR A 260 3.81 -2.48 -6.56
N SER A 261 4.94 -3.19 -6.45
CA SER A 261 5.30 -4.22 -7.42
C SER A 261 4.38 -5.46 -7.38
N LYS A 262 3.73 -5.70 -6.25
CA LYS A 262 2.76 -6.82 -6.12
C LYS A 262 1.41 -6.51 -6.74
N THR A 263 0.95 -5.26 -6.71
CA THR A 263 -0.27 -4.84 -7.40
C THR A 263 -0.10 -4.83 -8.92
N GLU A 264 1.08 -4.46 -9.41
CA GLU A 264 1.45 -4.55 -10.83
C GLU A 264 1.56 -5.99 -11.34
N SER A 265 1.86 -6.95 -10.47
CA SER A 265 1.97 -8.38 -10.82
C SER A 265 0.72 -9.20 -10.50
N MET A 266 -0.26 -8.63 -9.83
CA MET A 266 -1.52 -9.32 -9.52
C MET A 266 -2.43 -9.36 -10.74
N SER A 267 -2.94 -10.54 -11.06
CA SER A 267 -4.01 -10.65 -12.04
C SER A 267 -5.26 -9.89 -11.55
N LYS A 268 -6.09 -9.42 -12.46
CA LYS A 268 -7.38 -8.75 -12.16
C LYS A 268 -8.21 -9.50 -11.13
N LYS A 269 -8.23 -10.83 -11.25
CA LYS A 269 -8.98 -11.69 -10.33
C LYS A 269 -8.43 -11.64 -8.92
N GLU A 270 -7.10 -11.63 -8.77
CA GLU A 270 -6.44 -11.53 -7.47
C GLU A 270 -6.62 -10.14 -6.86
N LEU A 271 -6.57 -9.08 -7.67
CA LEU A 271 -6.81 -7.72 -7.21
C LEU A 271 -8.27 -7.54 -6.76
N GLN A 272 -9.23 -8.03 -7.55
CA GLN A 272 -10.65 -8.00 -7.20
C GLN A 272 -10.94 -8.82 -5.94
N GLU A 273 -10.31 -9.98 -5.78
CA GLU A 273 -10.46 -10.83 -4.59
C GLU A 273 -9.81 -10.19 -3.36
N THR A 274 -8.67 -9.53 -3.54
CA THR A 274 -8.02 -8.76 -2.47
C THR A 274 -8.86 -7.54 -2.06
N LEU A 275 -9.35 -6.75 -3.00
CA LEU A 275 -10.26 -5.63 -2.74
C LEU A 275 -11.58 -6.09 -2.12
N LYS A 276 -12.15 -7.18 -2.61
CA LYS A 276 -13.36 -7.78 -2.03
C LYS A 276 -13.12 -8.24 -0.60
N ASN A 277 -12.01 -8.91 -0.33
CA ASN A 277 -11.61 -9.34 1.02
C ASN A 277 -11.34 -8.15 1.96
N ILE A 278 -10.74 -7.08 1.45
CA ILE A 278 -10.57 -5.83 2.19
C ILE A 278 -11.94 -5.21 2.49
N LEU A 279 -12.80 -5.03 1.48
CA LEU A 279 -14.13 -4.46 1.64
C LEU A 279 -15.04 -5.30 2.54
N GLU A 280 -15.04 -6.62 2.41
CA GLU A 280 -15.79 -7.52 3.29
C GLU A 280 -15.28 -7.45 4.73
N LYS A 281 -13.98 -7.29 4.93
CA LYS A 281 -13.37 -7.13 6.25
C LYS A 281 -13.74 -5.80 6.92
N TYR A 282 -13.96 -4.74 6.12
CA TYR A 282 -14.37 -3.42 6.64
C TYR A 282 -15.88 -3.21 6.66
N THR A 283 -16.66 -3.90 5.82
CA THR A 283 -18.14 -3.85 5.85
C THR A 283 -18.76 -4.73 6.93
N THR A 284 -18.05 -5.70 7.47
CA THR A 284 -18.47 -6.41 8.69
C THR A 284 -18.20 -5.64 9.97
N CYS A 285 -17.60 -4.45 9.88
CA CYS A 285 -17.37 -3.54 11.02
C CYS A 285 -18.34 -2.32 11.02
N LEU A 286 -19.35 -2.29 10.18
CA LEU A 286 -20.50 -1.40 10.21
C LEU A 286 -21.74 -2.21 10.58
#